data_71c6f6ad48b38d671729b9b36221cd5b
#
_entry.id   71c6f6ad48b38d671729b9b36221cd5b
#
_cell.length_a   1.000
_cell.length_b   1.000
_cell.length_c   1.000
_cell.angle_alpha   90.00
_cell.angle_beta   90.00
_cell.angle_gamma   90.00
#
_symmetry.space_group_name_H-M   'P 1'
#
loop_
_entity.id
_entity.type
_entity.pdbx_description
1 polymer ?
#
loop_
_entity_poly.entity_id
_entity_poly.type
_entity_poly.pdbx_seq_one_letter_code
_entity_poly.pdbx_strand_id
1 'polypeptide(L)'
;EDFLDMTITQAGVWAANNMEPEKVPSELMPSEPYLLGSHAGCAGLWTSGPGDFGPEEWHWGYNRMTTINGLFTAGDGVGASGHKFSSGSHTEGRIVGKMMAAYCMDHKDETVEFIENPEDLAKEIFMPMETWGKFSGYTTDPNINPHYIRPAMLQQRLQKIMDEYVGGVGTWYMTSKYMLEEGFYYLGLLKEDSYHMCAENLHELLRAWENFHRILAGEAHARHIHFREETRYPGYYYRGDHLAIDDENWKCFVNSTY
;
A
#
# COMPACT_ATOMS: atom_id res chain seq x y z
N GLU A 1 -0.44 11.60 21.55
CA GLU A 1 -1.52 10.66 21.21
C GLU A 1 -0.94 9.44 20.49
N ASP A 2 -0.26 9.60 19.37
CA ASP A 2 0.39 8.51 18.62
C ASP A 2 1.41 7.74 19.48
N PHE A 3 2.11 8.42 20.37
CA PHE A 3 3.07 7.80 21.28
C PHE A 3 2.37 6.91 22.31
N LEU A 4 1.22 7.33 22.83
CA LEU A 4 0.44 6.54 23.78
C LEU A 4 -0.15 5.29 23.13
N ASP A 5 -0.63 5.38 21.90
CA ASP A 5 -1.15 4.24 21.15
C ASP A 5 -0.07 3.19 20.88
N MET A 6 1.15 3.63 20.60
CA MET A 6 2.30 2.76 20.40
C MET A 6 2.83 2.13 21.68
N THR A 7 2.55 2.74 22.84
CA THR A 7 3.07 2.32 24.14
C THR A 7 2.01 1.78 25.08
N ILE A 8 0.79 1.54 24.60
CA ILE A 8 -0.34 1.08 25.46
C ILE A 8 -0.02 -0.21 26.21
N THR A 9 0.68 -1.13 25.58
CA THR A 9 1.14 -2.37 26.23
C THR A 9 2.12 -2.07 27.35
N GLN A 10 3.07 -1.18 27.12
CA GLN A 10 4.04 -0.75 28.13
C GLN A 10 3.35 0.00 29.27
N ALA A 11 2.39 0.86 28.97
CA ALA A 11 1.57 1.53 29.98
C ALA A 11 0.81 0.53 30.85
N GLY A 12 0.30 -0.54 30.26
CA GLY A 12 -0.33 -1.65 30.99
C GLY A 12 0.65 -2.36 31.92
N VAL A 13 1.89 -2.60 31.49
CA VAL A 13 2.94 -3.20 32.33
C VAL A 13 3.32 -2.27 33.48
N TRP A 14 3.45 -0.98 33.25
CA TRP A 14 3.71 0.00 34.30
C TRP A 14 2.59 0.02 35.34
N ALA A 15 1.34 0.08 34.89
CA ALA A 15 0.18 0.07 35.76
C ALA A 15 0.10 -1.22 36.59
N ALA A 16 0.33 -2.38 36.00
CA ALA A 16 0.32 -3.67 36.66
C ALA A 16 1.41 -3.79 37.74
N ASN A 17 2.51 -3.08 37.61
CA ASN A 17 3.64 -3.09 38.56
C ASN A 17 3.68 -1.85 39.46
N ASN A 18 2.67 -0.99 39.44
CA ASN A 18 2.63 0.29 40.14
C ASN A 18 3.88 1.18 39.86
N MET A 19 4.35 1.15 38.64
CA MET A 19 5.49 1.95 38.19
C MET A 19 5.01 3.29 37.69
N GLU A 20 5.62 4.37 38.18
CA GLU A 20 5.46 5.70 37.64
C GLU A 20 6.68 6.04 36.75
N PRO A 21 6.53 6.03 35.40
CA PRO A 21 7.67 6.18 34.48
C PRO A 21 8.34 7.55 34.58
N GLU A 22 7.67 8.55 35.17
CA GLU A 22 8.24 9.87 35.47
C GLU A 22 9.24 9.84 36.64
N LYS A 23 9.14 8.84 37.51
CA LYS A 23 9.93 8.76 38.74
C LYS A 23 10.94 7.63 38.73
N VAL A 24 10.67 6.57 38.01
CA VAL A 24 11.47 5.35 38.02
C VAL A 24 11.79 4.92 36.59
N PRO A 25 13.08 4.69 36.26
CA PRO A 25 13.46 4.14 34.96
C PRO A 25 12.78 2.80 34.71
N SER A 26 12.26 2.60 33.53
CA SER A 26 11.67 1.34 33.08
C SER A 26 12.72 0.56 32.29
N GLU A 27 12.76 -0.74 32.51
CA GLU A 27 13.57 -1.64 31.70
C GLU A 27 12.98 -1.74 30.29
N LEU A 28 13.83 -1.63 29.28
CA LEU A 28 13.47 -1.83 27.89
C LEU A 28 13.80 -3.27 27.50
N MET A 29 12.78 -4.02 27.13
CA MET A 29 12.98 -5.34 26.54
C MET A 29 12.94 -5.23 25.02
N PRO A 30 13.86 -5.91 24.30
CA PRO A 30 13.73 -6.04 22.86
C PRO A 30 12.45 -6.84 22.55
N SER A 31 11.60 -6.31 21.71
CA SER A 31 10.47 -7.02 21.15
C SER A 31 10.83 -7.62 19.79
N GLU A 32 9.94 -8.43 19.23
CA GLU A 32 10.06 -8.83 17.84
C GLU A 32 10.08 -7.58 16.94
N PRO A 33 10.93 -7.55 15.90
CA PRO A 33 10.93 -6.44 14.96
C PRO A 33 9.57 -6.35 14.28
N TYR A 34 9.03 -5.16 14.20
CA TYR A 34 7.82 -4.88 13.43
C TYR A 34 7.98 -3.60 12.64
N LEU A 35 7.29 -3.54 11.50
CA LEU A 35 7.29 -2.37 10.64
C LEU A 35 6.04 -1.55 10.93
N LEU A 36 6.23 -0.27 11.15
CA LEU A 36 5.14 0.68 11.23
C LEU A 36 4.75 1.11 9.81
N GLY A 37 3.56 0.74 9.36
CA GLY A 37 3.10 1.00 8.01
C GLY A 37 3.12 2.47 7.62
N SER A 38 2.84 3.37 8.55
CA SER A 38 2.89 4.83 8.34
C SER A 38 4.30 5.38 8.13
N HIS A 39 5.34 4.60 8.39
CA HIS A 39 6.74 4.97 8.16
C HIS A 39 7.25 4.47 6.80
N ALA A 40 6.38 4.20 5.85
CA ALA A 40 6.74 3.72 4.52
C ALA A 40 7.65 4.69 3.72
N GLY A 41 8.02 5.81 4.30
CA GLY A 41 8.98 6.73 3.72
C GLY A 41 8.47 7.36 2.44
N CYS A 42 9.29 7.31 1.39
CA CYS A 42 8.97 7.92 0.10
C CYS A 42 8.15 7.01 -0.84
N ALA A 43 7.57 5.91 -0.33
CA ALA A 43 6.72 5.03 -1.13
C ALA A 43 5.32 5.66 -1.37
N GLY A 44 4.80 5.52 -2.57
CA GLY A 44 3.49 6.03 -2.96
C GLY A 44 3.42 6.35 -4.44
N LEU A 45 2.36 7.05 -4.84
CA LEU A 45 2.17 7.46 -6.22
C LEU A 45 3.19 8.55 -6.63
N TRP A 46 3.70 8.43 -7.85
CA TRP A 46 4.50 9.48 -8.44
C TRP A 46 3.63 10.68 -8.79
N THR A 47 4.04 11.85 -8.32
CA THR A 47 3.29 13.09 -8.51
C THR A 47 4.16 14.20 -9.08
N SER A 48 3.53 15.13 -9.79
CA SER A 48 4.17 16.36 -10.20
C SER A 48 4.74 17.12 -9.00
N GLY A 49 5.95 17.60 -9.12
CA GLY A 49 6.58 18.47 -8.15
C GLY A 49 6.09 19.94 -8.25
N PRO A 50 6.62 20.83 -7.41
CA PRO A 50 6.43 22.27 -7.55
C PRO A 50 7.18 22.78 -8.81
N GLY A 51 6.54 23.68 -9.57
CA GLY A 51 7.08 24.16 -10.85
C GLY A 51 8.31 25.06 -10.74
N ASP A 52 8.61 25.54 -9.55
CA ASP A 52 9.76 26.39 -9.25
C ASP A 52 10.93 25.63 -8.60
N PHE A 53 10.79 24.32 -8.44
CA PHE A 53 11.74 23.51 -7.71
C PHE A 53 11.95 22.14 -8.39
N GLY A 54 13.08 21.98 -8.98
CA GLY A 54 13.47 20.73 -9.64
C GLY A 54 13.47 20.83 -11.17
N PRO A 55 13.87 19.76 -11.85
CA PRO A 55 13.87 19.67 -13.32
C PRO A 55 12.45 19.80 -13.89
N GLU A 56 12.35 20.42 -15.05
CA GLU A 56 11.07 20.62 -15.76
C GLU A 56 10.34 19.29 -16.03
N GLU A 57 11.05 18.23 -16.27
CA GLU A 57 10.52 16.88 -16.47
C GLU A 57 9.76 16.32 -15.26
N TRP A 58 9.95 16.90 -14.08
CA TRP A 58 9.27 16.51 -12.83
C TRP A 58 8.09 17.42 -12.51
N HIS A 59 7.76 18.33 -13.40
CA HIS A 59 6.62 19.20 -13.28
C HIS A 59 5.78 19.16 -14.56
N TRP A 60 4.61 18.52 -14.47
CA TRP A 60 3.69 18.36 -15.61
C TRP A 60 2.30 18.92 -15.32
N GLY A 61 2.25 20.01 -14.60
CA GLY A 61 1.01 20.70 -14.29
C GLY A 61 0.94 21.18 -12.86
N TYR A 62 0.06 20.61 -12.08
CA TYR A 62 -0.20 21.06 -10.71
C TYR A 62 0.59 20.23 -9.71
N ASN A 63 1.19 20.88 -8.71
CA ASN A 63 1.93 20.19 -7.65
C ASN A 63 1.04 19.13 -6.97
N ARG A 64 1.54 17.91 -6.81
CA ARG A 64 0.84 16.74 -6.28
C ARG A 64 -0.24 16.13 -7.21
N MET A 65 -0.34 16.58 -8.43
CA MET A 65 -1.13 15.88 -9.44
C MET A 65 -0.39 14.61 -9.87
N THR A 66 -1.10 13.50 -9.99
CA THR A 66 -0.56 12.25 -10.52
C THR A 66 -0.34 12.35 -12.03
N THR A 67 0.07 11.28 -12.68
CA THR A 67 0.14 11.21 -14.15
C THR A 67 -1.24 11.17 -14.82
N ILE A 68 -2.31 11.09 -14.03
CA ILE A 68 -3.69 11.18 -14.50
C ILE A 68 -4.19 12.61 -14.24
N ASN A 69 -4.62 13.30 -15.30
CA ASN A 69 -5.12 14.65 -15.20
C ASN A 69 -6.30 14.77 -14.21
N GLY A 70 -6.21 15.75 -13.31
CA GLY A 70 -7.24 16.01 -12.32
C GLY A 70 -7.23 15.05 -11.12
N LEU A 71 -6.38 14.03 -11.11
CA LEU A 71 -6.22 13.13 -9.97
C LEU A 71 -5.03 13.57 -9.11
N PHE A 72 -5.31 13.90 -7.87
CA PHE A 72 -4.32 14.35 -6.89
C PHE A 72 -4.19 13.34 -5.74
N THR A 73 -3.05 13.37 -5.06
CA THR A 73 -2.84 12.56 -3.86
C THR A 73 -2.16 13.36 -2.76
N ALA A 74 -2.42 12.99 -1.52
CA ALA A 74 -1.85 13.61 -0.31
C ALA A 74 -1.58 12.56 0.76
N GLY A 75 -0.75 12.89 1.74
CA GLY A 75 -0.43 12.02 2.86
C GLY A 75 0.29 10.74 2.42
N ASP A 76 -0.14 9.60 2.92
CA ASP A 76 0.48 8.30 2.64
C ASP A 76 0.42 7.89 1.17
N GLY A 77 -0.49 8.45 0.40
CA GLY A 77 -0.58 8.21 -1.04
C GLY A 77 0.53 8.86 -1.86
N VAL A 78 1.26 9.82 -1.30
CA VAL A 78 2.30 10.58 -2.03
C VAL A 78 3.64 9.89 -1.96
N GLY A 79 4.24 9.58 -3.10
CA GLY A 79 5.61 9.04 -3.17
C GLY A 79 6.73 10.03 -2.83
N ALA A 80 6.42 11.31 -2.74
CA ALA A 80 7.41 12.38 -2.56
C ALA A 80 7.55 12.88 -1.12
N SER A 81 6.69 12.45 -0.19
CA SER A 81 6.71 12.92 1.20
C SER A 81 7.44 11.93 2.10
N GLY A 82 8.48 12.40 2.78
CA GLY A 82 9.21 11.61 3.77
C GLY A 82 8.57 11.59 5.16
N HIS A 83 7.61 12.48 5.43
CA HIS A 83 6.92 12.58 6.71
C HIS A 83 5.41 12.53 6.50
N LYS A 84 4.81 11.38 6.79
CA LYS A 84 3.42 11.05 6.46
C LYS A 84 2.46 11.00 7.64
N PHE A 85 2.91 11.41 8.82
CA PHE A 85 2.06 11.56 10.01
C PHE A 85 1.13 12.79 9.90
N SER A 86 0.39 13.04 10.97
CA SER A 86 -0.63 14.09 11.04
C SER A 86 -0.14 15.43 10.50
N SER A 87 1.04 15.89 10.89
CA SER A 87 1.59 17.18 10.42
C SER A 87 1.97 17.15 8.94
N GLY A 88 2.59 16.06 8.47
CA GLY A 88 2.95 15.90 7.06
C GLY A 88 1.71 15.76 6.19
N SER A 89 0.78 14.90 6.56
CA SER A 89 -0.48 14.70 5.84
C SER A 89 -1.33 15.98 5.78
N HIS A 90 -1.37 16.77 6.87
CA HIS A 90 -2.04 18.05 6.88
C HIS A 90 -1.37 19.08 5.96
N THR A 91 -0.05 19.10 5.91
CA THR A 91 0.71 19.95 5.00
C THR A 91 0.45 19.58 3.55
N GLU A 92 0.51 18.29 3.22
CA GLU A 92 0.19 17.78 1.89
C GLU A 92 -1.25 18.10 1.48
N GLY A 93 -2.21 17.92 2.38
CA GLY A 93 -3.61 18.28 2.14
C GLY A 93 -3.81 19.77 1.83
N ARG A 94 -3.04 20.66 2.47
CA ARG A 94 -3.06 22.09 2.16
C ARG A 94 -2.47 22.41 0.79
N ILE A 95 -1.41 21.72 0.38
CA ILE A 95 -0.82 21.87 -0.95
C ILE A 95 -1.82 21.41 -2.00
N VAL A 96 -2.33 20.20 -1.84
CA VAL A 96 -3.29 19.57 -2.76
C VAL A 96 -4.55 20.43 -2.88
N GLY A 97 -5.13 20.88 -1.77
CA GLY A 97 -6.35 21.70 -1.80
C GLY A 97 -6.20 22.98 -2.60
N LYS A 98 -5.03 23.64 -2.53
CA LYS A 98 -4.74 24.82 -3.35
C LYS A 98 -4.61 24.48 -4.82
N MET A 99 -3.94 23.38 -5.14
CA MET A 99 -3.72 22.95 -6.52
C MET A 99 -5.01 22.45 -7.18
N MET A 100 -5.84 21.73 -6.43
CA MET A 100 -7.17 21.32 -6.90
C MET A 100 -8.05 22.54 -7.21
N ALA A 101 -8.03 23.54 -6.34
CA ALA A 101 -8.79 24.77 -6.58
C ALA A 101 -8.29 25.50 -7.85
N ALA A 102 -6.97 25.58 -8.05
CA ALA A 102 -6.40 26.15 -9.28
C ALA A 102 -6.81 25.33 -10.50
N TYR A 103 -6.67 24.01 -10.44
CA TYR A 103 -7.10 23.09 -11.51
C TYR A 103 -8.57 23.32 -11.88
N CYS A 104 -9.46 23.33 -10.92
CA CYS A 104 -10.89 23.56 -11.16
C CYS A 104 -11.18 24.94 -11.78
N MET A 105 -10.43 25.95 -11.40
CA MET A 105 -10.59 27.29 -11.99
C MET A 105 -10.11 27.37 -13.42
N ASP A 106 -9.00 26.70 -13.71
CA ASP A 106 -8.42 26.70 -15.07
C ASP A 106 -9.25 25.86 -16.04
N HIS A 107 -9.95 24.82 -15.54
CA HIS A 107 -10.79 23.90 -16.33
C HIS A 107 -12.31 24.13 -16.14
N LYS A 108 -12.71 25.28 -15.59
CA LYS A 108 -14.11 25.57 -15.22
C LYS A 108 -15.10 25.55 -16.40
N ASP A 109 -14.60 25.79 -17.60
CA ASP A 109 -15.42 25.87 -18.81
C ASP A 109 -15.39 24.54 -19.61
N GLU A 110 -14.69 23.53 -19.09
CA GLU A 110 -14.63 22.21 -19.70
C GLU A 110 -15.85 21.36 -19.32
N THR A 111 -16.39 20.64 -20.30
CA THR A 111 -17.44 19.65 -20.03
C THR A 111 -16.82 18.34 -19.61
N VAL A 112 -17.19 17.84 -18.44
CA VAL A 112 -16.77 16.53 -17.97
C VAL A 112 -17.65 15.45 -18.58
N GLU A 113 -17.03 14.56 -19.35
CA GLU A 113 -17.70 13.39 -19.92
C GLU A 113 -17.16 12.12 -19.30
N PHE A 114 -18.04 11.15 -19.03
CA PHE A 114 -17.59 9.83 -18.59
C PHE A 114 -17.05 9.05 -19.81
N ILE A 115 -15.88 8.46 -19.67
CA ILE A 115 -15.30 7.59 -20.72
C ILE A 115 -16.11 6.29 -20.83
N GLU A 116 -16.63 5.80 -19.73
CA GLU A 116 -17.42 4.59 -19.64
C GLU A 116 -18.83 4.89 -19.10
N ASN A 117 -19.79 4.04 -19.44
CA ASN A 117 -21.14 4.17 -18.92
C ASN A 117 -21.13 3.92 -17.38
N PRO A 118 -21.63 4.86 -16.57
CA PRO A 118 -21.70 4.69 -15.12
C PRO A 118 -22.46 3.44 -14.67
N GLU A 119 -23.45 2.97 -15.43
CA GLU A 119 -24.18 1.75 -15.12
C GLU A 119 -23.32 0.49 -15.29
N ASP A 120 -22.43 0.46 -16.26
CA ASP A 120 -21.49 -0.65 -16.48
C ASP A 120 -20.40 -0.68 -15.42
N LEU A 121 -19.89 0.48 -15.03
CA LEU A 121 -19.01 0.60 -13.87
C LEU A 121 -19.66 0.12 -12.58
N ALA A 122 -20.92 0.47 -12.36
CA ALA A 122 -21.67 0.00 -11.21
C ALA A 122 -21.80 -1.54 -11.20
N LYS A 123 -22.08 -2.17 -12.35
CA LYS A 123 -22.12 -3.64 -12.46
C LYS A 123 -20.77 -4.28 -12.11
N GLU A 124 -19.68 -3.70 -12.60
CA GLU A 124 -18.33 -4.18 -12.25
C GLU A 124 -18.08 -4.10 -10.75
N ILE A 125 -18.38 -2.96 -10.14
CA ILE A 125 -18.21 -2.77 -8.68
C ILE A 125 -18.99 -3.80 -7.88
N PHE A 126 -20.23 -4.11 -8.28
CA PHE A 126 -21.09 -5.04 -7.56
C PHE A 126 -20.93 -6.52 -7.97
N MET A 127 -20.08 -6.83 -8.93
CA MET A 127 -19.82 -8.19 -9.41
C MET A 127 -19.57 -9.22 -8.30
N PRO A 128 -18.78 -8.93 -7.22
CA PRO A 128 -18.59 -9.89 -6.14
C PRO A 128 -19.88 -10.25 -5.39
N MET A 129 -20.83 -9.31 -5.28
CA MET A 129 -22.13 -9.61 -4.66
C MET A 129 -23.02 -10.45 -5.58
N GLU A 130 -22.97 -10.22 -6.88
CA GLU A 130 -23.66 -11.07 -7.86
C GLU A 130 -23.08 -12.48 -7.85
N THR A 131 -21.76 -12.61 -7.74
CA THR A 131 -21.07 -13.90 -7.61
C THR A 131 -21.56 -14.66 -6.38
N TRP A 132 -21.67 -13.99 -5.24
CA TRP A 132 -22.27 -14.57 -4.03
C TRP A 132 -23.70 -15.06 -4.29
N GLY A 133 -24.56 -14.23 -4.87
CA GLY A 133 -25.95 -14.58 -5.16
C GLY A 133 -26.09 -15.81 -6.07
N LYS A 134 -25.17 -15.98 -7.01
CA LYS A 134 -25.19 -17.12 -7.96
C LYS A 134 -24.65 -18.43 -7.34
N PHE A 135 -23.62 -18.35 -6.52
CA PHE A 135 -22.80 -19.53 -6.17
C PHE A 135 -22.81 -19.91 -4.69
N SER A 136 -23.28 -19.07 -3.78
CA SER A 136 -23.28 -19.34 -2.33
C SER A 136 -24.13 -20.56 -1.91
N GLY A 137 -25.08 -20.95 -2.74
CA GLY A 137 -25.93 -22.11 -2.49
C GLY A 137 -25.31 -23.47 -2.80
N TYR A 138 -24.09 -23.51 -3.37
CA TYR A 138 -23.42 -24.75 -3.72
C TYR A 138 -22.61 -25.28 -2.51
N THR A 139 -21.31 -25.38 -2.64
CA THR A 139 -20.42 -25.81 -1.58
C THR A 139 -19.40 -24.72 -1.25
N THR A 140 -18.90 -24.72 -0.04
CA THR A 140 -17.81 -23.83 0.40
C THR A 140 -16.41 -24.37 0.07
N ASP A 141 -16.31 -25.56 -0.53
CA ASP A 141 -15.04 -26.13 -0.95
C ASP A 141 -14.55 -25.39 -2.22
N PRO A 142 -13.43 -24.67 -2.18
CA PRO A 142 -12.93 -23.91 -3.31
C PRO A 142 -12.48 -24.79 -4.49
N ASN A 143 -12.19 -26.07 -4.28
CA ASN A 143 -11.87 -27.00 -5.36
C ASN A 143 -13.11 -27.42 -6.15
N ILE A 144 -14.28 -27.34 -5.54
CA ILE A 144 -15.58 -27.68 -6.17
C ILE A 144 -16.28 -26.42 -6.64
N ASN A 145 -16.20 -25.33 -5.86
CA ASN A 145 -16.80 -24.04 -6.18
C ASN A 145 -15.70 -22.95 -6.21
N PRO A 146 -15.01 -22.73 -7.35
CA PRO A 146 -13.94 -21.76 -7.46
C PRO A 146 -14.40 -20.30 -7.24
N HIS A 147 -15.71 -20.04 -7.32
CA HIS A 147 -16.27 -18.71 -7.06
C HIS A 147 -16.60 -18.47 -5.58
N TYR A 148 -16.32 -19.42 -4.72
CA TYR A 148 -16.50 -19.23 -3.27
C TYR A 148 -15.21 -18.76 -2.60
N ILE A 149 -14.66 -17.66 -3.11
CA ILE A 149 -13.46 -17.05 -2.55
C ILE A 149 -13.87 -15.81 -1.76
N ARG A 150 -13.93 -15.95 -0.43
CA ARG A 150 -14.23 -14.84 0.46
C ARG A 150 -13.02 -13.89 0.56
N PRO A 151 -13.24 -12.57 0.78
CA PRO A 151 -12.16 -11.60 0.90
C PRO A 151 -11.11 -11.97 1.96
N ALA A 152 -11.55 -12.51 3.10
CA ALA A 152 -10.64 -12.96 4.16
C ALA A 152 -9.70 -14.09 3.72
N MET A 153 -10.19 -15.02 2.90
CA MET A 153 -9.36 -16.13 2.36
C MET A 153 -8.29 -15.59 1.43
N LEU A 154 -8.66 -14.67 0.54
CA LEU A 154 -7.72 -14.06 -0.39
C LEU A 154 -6.67 -13.21 0.35
N GLN A 155 -7.09 -12.48 1.36
CA GLN A 155 -6.17 -11.68 2.19
C GLN A 155 -5.12 -12.54 2.89
N GLN A 156 -5.52 -13.67 3.47
CA GLN A 156 -4.57 -14.58 4.11
C GLN A 156 -3.56 -15.15 3.11
N ARG A 157 -4.01 -15.48 1.92
CA ARG A 157 -3.12 -15.96 0.85
C ARG A 157 -2.14 -14.88 0.39
N LEU A 158 -2.62 -13.65 0.23
CA LEU A 158 -1.75 -12.51 -0.07
C LEU A 158 -0.70 -12.29 1.02
N GLN A 159 -1.11 -12.27 2.29
CA GLN A 159 -0.19 -12.13 3.41
C GLN A 159 0.88 -13.22 3.40
N LYS A 160 0.49 -14.47 3.14
CA LYS A 160 1.43 -15.59 3.05
C LYS A 160 2.44 -15.42 1.92
N ILE A 161 1.99 -15.02 0.73
CA ILE A 161 2.89 -14.78 -0.41
C ILE A 161 3.88 -13.66 -0.10
N MET A 162 3.39 -12.54 0.44
CA MET A 162 4.25 -11.41 0.80
C MET A 162 5.25 -11.81 1.90
N ASP A 163 4.81 -12.57 2.89
CA ASP A 163 5.65 -13.04 3.99
C ASP A 163 6.77 -13.99 3.51
N GLU A 164 6.44 -14.96 2.68
CA GLU A 164 7.37 -16.00 2.26
C GLU A 164 8.31 -15.58 1.13
N TYR A 165 7.86 -14.71 0.22
CA TYR A 165 8.61 -14.41 -1.00
C TYR A 165 9.12 -12.97 -1.09
N VAL A 166 8.49 -12.03 -0.40
CA VAL A 166 8.78 -10.59 -0.56
C VAL A 166 9.54 -10.01 0.65
N GLY A 167 9.98 -10.86 1.56
CA GLY A 167 10.76 -10.43 2.71
C GLY A 167 9.91 -10.05 3.91
N GLY A 168 8.97 -10.91 4.29
CA GLY A 168 8.16 -10.73 5.50
C GLY A 168 8.83 -11.27 6.77
N VAL A 169 8.05 -11.28 7.85
CA VAL A 169 8.51 -11.69 9.19
C VAL A 169 8.97 -13.15 9.19
N GLY A 170 8.27 -14.04 8.49
CA GLY A 170 8.59 -15.47 8.42
C GLY A 170 9.94 -15.77 7.78
N THR A 171 10.47 -14.85 6.98
CA THR A 171 11.80 -14.94 6.37
C THR A 171 12.82 -13.98 6.98
N TRP A 172 12.54 -13.41 8.15
CA TRP A 172 13.38 -12.41 8.81
C TRP A 172 13.66 -11.20 7.92
N TYR A 173 12.64 -10.77 7.17
CA TYR A 173 12.71 -9.67 6.20
C TYR A 173 13.70 -9.90 5.05
N MET A 174 14.11 -11.14 4.82
CA MET A 174 15.05 -11.50 3.76
C MET A 174 14.31 -12.01 2.53
N THR A 175 14.71 -11.50 1.37
CA THR A 175 14.30 -12.01 0.06
C THR A 175 15.50 -12.06 -0.87
N SER A 176 15.30 -12.60 -2.06
CA SER A 176 16.30 -12.68 -3.12
C SER A 176 15.62 -12.60 -4.48
N LYS A 177 16.40 -12.41 -5.54
CA LYS A 177 15.87 -12.42 -6.90
C LYS A 177 15.00 -13.65 -7.16
N TYR A 178 15.50 -14.83 -6.82
CA TYR A 178 14.78 -16.09 -7.02
C TYR A 178 13.45 -16.14 -6.25
N MET A 179 13.45 -15.74 -4.98
CA MET A 179 12.22 -15.69 -4.17
C MET A 179 11.20 -14.71 -4.74
N LEU A 180 11.65 -13.55 -5.18
CA LEU A 180 10.77 -12.53 -5.78
C LEU A 180 10.17 -13.00 -7.11
N GLU A 181 10.93 -13.69 -7.95
CA GLU A 181 10.44 -14.27 -9.20
C GLU A 181 9.36 -15.34 -8.96
N GLU A 182 9.53 -16.19 -7.96
CA GLU A 182 8.47 -17.11 -7.51
C GLU A 182 7.27 -16.35 -6.93
N GLY A 183 7.54 -15.29 -6.16
CA GLY A 183 6.49 -14.40 -5.62
C GLY A 183 5.62 -13.79 -6.73
N PHE A 184 6.22 -13.37 -7.84
CA PHE A 184 5.45 -12.84 -8.99
C PHE A 184 4.51 -13.89 -9.58
N TYR A 185 4.96 -15.12 -9.69
CA TYR A 185 4.11 -16.21 -10.16
C TYR A 185 2.88 -16.39 -9.26
N TYR A 186 3.08 -16.47 -7.93
CA TYR A 186 1.97 -16.64 -7.00
C TYR A 186 1.07 -15.40 -6.90
N LEU A 187 1.63 -14.19 -6.99
CA LEU A 187 0.82 -12.96 -7.07
C LEU A 187 -0.04 -12.92 -8.34
N GLY A 188 0.49 -13.41 -9.47
CA GLY A 188 -0.26 -13.56 -10.71
C GLY A 188 -1.47 -14.49 -10.55
N LEU A 189 -1.26 -15.68 -9.98
CA LEU A 189 -2.37 -16.61 -9.68
C LEU A 189 -3.39 -16.01 -8.70
N LEU A 190 -2.92 -15.28 -7.70
CA LEU A 190 -3.80 -14.63 -6.74
C LEU A 190 -4.63 -13.50 -7.37
N LYS A 191 -4.05 -12.79 -8.32
CA LYS A 191 -4.74 -11.77 -9.09
C LYS A 191 -5.86 -12.38 -9.94
N GLU A 192 -5.61 -13.51 -10.60
CA GLU A 192 -6.66 -14.25 -11.31
C GLU A 192 -7.79 -14.69 -10.36
N ASP A 193 -7.45 -15.23 -9.20
CA ASP A 193 -8.44 -15.61 -8.19
C ASP A 193 -9.25 -14.42 -7.67
N SER A 194 -8.68 -13.22 -7.66
CA SER A 194 -9.38 -12.01 -7.19
C SER A 194 -10.59 -11.64 -8.05
N TYR A 195 -10.61 -11.99 -9.31
CA TYR A 195 -11.76 -11.82 -10.20
C TYR A 195 -12.93 -12.76 -9.88
N HIS A 196 -12.70 -13.76 -9.05
CA HIS A 196 -13.69 -14.74 -8.62
C HIS A 196 -14.11 -14.58 -7.16
N MET A 197 -13.73 -13.47 -6.52
CA MET A 197 -14.18 -13.18 -5.16
C MET A 197 -15.69 -13.03 -5.10
N CYS A 198 -16.27 -13.48 -3.99
CA CYS A 198 -17.65 -13.25 -3.64
C CYS A 198 -17.79 -12.36 -2.40
N ALA A 199 -18.87 -11.60 -2.32
CA ALA A 199 -19.17 -10.73 -1.20
C ALA A 199 -20.65 -10.86 -0.80
N GLU A 200 -20.90 -11.21 0.46
CA GLU A 200 -22.23 -11.42 0.99
C GLU A 200 -23.00 -10.11 1.25
N ASN A 201 -22.24 -9.06 1.53
CA ASN A 201 -22.77 -7.75 1.88
C ASN A 201 -21.81 -6.63 1.50
N LEU A 202 -22.21 -5.37 1.69
CA LEU A 202 -21.39 -4.20 1.32
C LEU A 202 -20.08 -4.11 2.07
N HIS A 203 -19.99 -4.61 3.29
CA HIS A 203 -18.73 -4.64 4.03
C HIS A 203 -17.73 -5.59 3.38
N GLU A 204 -18.16 -6.79 2.99
CA GLU A 204 -17.32 -7.72 2.26
C GLU A 204 -16.99 -7.23 0.84
N LEU A 205 -17.92 -6.53 0.19
CA LEU A 205 -17.68 -5.90 -1.10
C LEU A 205 -16.51 -4.90 -1.00
N LEU A 206 -16.48 -4.06 0.03
CA LEU A 206 -15.36 -3.16 0.30
C LEU A 206 -14.06 -3.96 0.50
N ARG A 207 -14.10 -5.04 1.29
CA ARG A 207 -12.93 -5.89 1.54
C ARG A 207 -12.45 -6.61 0.27
N ALA A 208 -13.34 -6.99 -0.62
CA ALA A 208 -12.98 -7.59 -1.91
C ALA A 208 -12.14 -6.61 -2.74
N TRP A 209 -12.61 -5.38 -2.91
CA TRP A 209 -11.88 -4.34 -3.64
C TRP A 209 -10.58 -3.91 -2.97
N GLU A 210 -10.56 -3.79 -1.64
CA GLU A 210 -9.31 -3.56 -0.91
C GLU A 210 -8.27 -4.64 -1.18
N ASN A 211 -8.67 -5.90 -1.22
CA ASN A 211 -7.73 -6.99 -1.50
C ASN A 211 -7.24 -6.98 -2.94
N PHE A 212 -8.10 -6.66 -3.91
CA PHE A 212 -7.68 -6.47 -5.28
C PHE A 212 -6.59 -5.39 -5.39
N HIS A 213 -6.82 -4.23 -4.78
CA HIS A 213 -5.83 -3.14 -4.78
C HIS A 213 -4.56 -3.51 -4.01
N ARG A 214 -4.66 -4.27 -2.91
CA ARG A 214 -3.50 -4.76 -2.16
C ARG A 214 -2.63 -5.73 -2.96
N ILE A 215 -3.23 -6.55 -3.82
CA ILE A 215 -2.47 -7.44 -4.73
C ILE A 215 -1.66 -6.59 -5.71
N LEU A 216 -2.27 -5.57 -6.32
CA LEU A 216 -1.56 -4.66 -7.22
C LEU A 216 -0.43 -3.90 -6.52
N ALA A 217 -0.69 -3.38 -5.31
CA ALA A 217 0.32 -2.71 -4.51
C ALA A 217 1.44 -3.66 -4.08
N GLY A 218 1.11 -4.90 -3.70
CA GLY A 218 2.07 -5.95 -3.35
C GLY A 218 2.97 -6.32 -4.53
N GLU A 219 2.40 -6.45 -5.72
CA GLU A 219 3.17 -6.69 -6.94
C GLU A 219 4.12 -5.52 -7.25
N ALA A 220 3.65 -4.29 -7.18
CA ALA A 220 4.47 -3.10 -7.39
C ALA A 220 5.63 -3.04 -6.37
N HIS A 221 5.34 -3.32 -5.09
CA HIS A 221 6.35 -3.38 -4.04
C HIS A 221 7.41 -4.45 -4.33
N ALA A 222 7.00 -5.66 -4.65
CA ALA A 222 7.91 -6.76 -4.98
C ALA A 222 8.79 -6.44 -6.20
N ARG A 223 8.21 -5.80 -7.24
CA ARG A 223 8.96 -5.38 -8.44
C ARG A 223 10.00 -4.32 -8.14
N HIS A 224 9.70 -3.36 -7.27
CA HIS A 224 10.67 -2.35 -6.84
C HIS A 224 11.83 -2.97 -6.05
N ILE A 225 11.56 -3.92 -5.15
CA ILE A 225 12.61 -4.66 -4.42
C ILE A 225 13.44 -5.51 -5.40
N HIS A 226 12.81 -6.16 -6.37
CA HIS A 226 13.51 -6.96 -7.37
C HIS A 226 14.43 -6.10 -8.24
N PHE A 227 13.95 -4.95 -8.68
CA PHE A 227 14.70 -4.04 -9.54
C PHE A 227 15.90 -3.43 -8.82
N ARG A 228 15.76 -3.07 -7.54
CA ARG A 228 16.80 -2.44 -6.74
C ARG A 228 17.75 -3.51 -6.17
N GLU A 229 18.93 -3.65 -6.77
CA GLU A 229 19.93 -4.66 -6.42
C GLU A 229 20.82 -4.21 -5.26
N GLU A 230 20.22 -3.81 -4.13
CA GLU A 230 20.90 -3.41 -2.91
C GLU A 230 20.02 -3.63 -1.67
N THR A 231 20.60 -3.55 -0.47
CA THR A 231 19.91 -3.47 0.80
C THR A 231 20.13 -2.08 1.41
N ARG A 232 19.18 -1.16 1.21
CA ARG A 232 19.34 0.23 1.67
C ARG A 232 18.71 0.50 3.03
N TYR A 233 17.58 -0.14 3.32
CA TYR A 233 16.83 0.08 4.55
C TYR A 233 16.76 -1.22 5.36
N PRO A 234 17.87 -1.60 6.03
CA PRO A 234 17.88 -2.77 6.89
C PRO A 234 16.81 -2.64 7.98
N GLY A 235 16.08 -3.73 8.23
CA GLY A 235 14.90 -3.73 9.10
C GLY A 235 13.57 -3.58 8.37
N TYR A 236 13.57 -3.13 7.10
CA TYR A 236 12.40 -3.17 6.23
C TYR A 236 12.45 -4.37 5.29
N TYR A 237 13.59 -4.60 4.66
CA TYR A 237 13.89 -5.82 3.92
C TYR A 237 15.39 -5.98 3.73
N TYR A 238 15.80 -7.20 3.43
CA TYR A 238 17.17 -7.54 3.05
C TYR A 238 17.17 -8.28 1.73
N ARG A 239 17.92 -7.79 0.76
CA ARG A 239 18.25 -8.56 -0.44
C ARG A 239 19.41 -9.49 -0.11
N GLY A 240 19.10 -10.78 0.14
CA GLY A 240 20.11 -11.78 0.50
C GLY A 240 21.17 -12.01 -0.56
N ASP A 241 20.84 -11.71 -1.80
CA ASP A 241 21.75 -11.69 -2.96
C ASP A 241 22.51 -10.35 -3.12
N HIS A 242 22.09 -9.26 -2.46
CA HIS A 242 22.69 -7.92 -2.53
C HIS A 242 22.63 -7.24 -1.15
N LEU A 243 23.43 -7.71 -0.20
CA LEU A 243 23.37 -7.25 1.18
C LEU A 243 23.96 -5.85 1.42
N ALA A 244 24.84 -5.39 0.54
CA ALA A 244 25.49 -4.09 0.67
C ALA A 244 24.61 -2.95 0.16
N ILE A 245 24.83 -1.74 0.70
CA ILE A 245 24.34 -0.50 0.11
C ILE A 245 25.23 -0.18 -1.09
N ASP A 246 24.64 0.21 -2.19
CA ASP A 246 25.32 0.60 -3.42
C ASP A 246 24.96 2.04 -3.80
N ASP A 247 25.69 3.00 -3.24
CA ASP A 247 25.47 4.42 -3.49
C ASP A 247 25.89 4.85 -4.92
N GLU A 248 26.73 4.09 -5.57
CA GLU A 248 27.16 4.39 -6.94
C GLU A 248 26.01 4.21 -7.94
N ASN A 249 25.24 3.11 -7.80
CA ASN A 249 24.19 2.77 -8.73
C ASN A 249 22.79 3.15 -8.22
N TRP A 250 22.56 3.13 -6.91
CA TRP A 250 21.22 3.16 -6.32
C TRP A 250 20.93 4.33 -5.38
N LYS A 251 21.81 5.34 -5.27
CA LYS A 251 21.50 6.57 -4.53
C LYS A 251 20.53 7.46 -5.30
N CYS A 252 19.38 6.92 -5.65
CA CYS A 252 18.35 7.57 -6.43
C CYS A 252 16.96 7.06 -6.02
N PHE A 253 15.91 7.82 -6.33
CA PHE A 253 14.55 7.35 -6.30
C PHE A 253 14.28 6.48 -7.53
N VAL A 254 13.46 5.46 -7.34
CA VAL A 254 13.00 4.58 -8.41
C VAL A 254 11.50 4.78 -8.56
N ASN A 255 11.08 5.16 -9.74
CA ASN A 255 9.68 5.25 -10.12
C ASN A 255 9.39 4.20 -11.17
N SER A 256 8.20 3.62 -11.14
CA SER A 256 7.70 2.72 -12.17
C SER A 256 6.44 3.28 -12.80
N THR A 257 6.29 3.06 -14.08
CA THR A 257 5.06 3.29 -14.84
C THR A 257 4.49 1.95 -15.27
N TYR A 258 3.18 1.87 -15.29
CA TYR A 258 2.45 0.66 -15.69
C TYR A 258 1.90 0.84 -17.10
#